data_37daa1650e61d5926a79e6150b7006c1
#
_entry.id   37daa1650e61d5926a79e6150b7006c1
#
_cell.length_a   1.000
_cell.length_b   1.000
_cell.length_c   1.000
_cell.angle_alpha   90.00
_cell.angle_beta   90.00
_cell.angle_gamma   90.00
#
_symmetry.space_group_name_H-M   'P 1'
#
loop_
_entity.id
_entity.type
_entity.pdbx_description
1 polymer ?
#
loop_
_entity_poly.entity_id
_entity_poly.type
_entity_poly.pdbx_seq_one_letter_code
_entity_poly.pdbx_strand_id
1 'polypeptide(L)'
;MSMIDYVTTATTKYIEQMPKAQRKKYGQFFTSKETAVFMAELFDLQSVSGPVSILDPGAGSGILSTALIERMQRVASITKIELVCYESDTNILELLRSNLDWVCDHATKKIEYKIISDNYILSQVADYNHMLWESPNSPKFDCVIGNPPYMKIPKDAPEALAMPDVC
;
A
#
# COMPACT_ATOMS: atom_id res chain seq x y z
N MET A 1 18.33 12.94 2.18
CA MET A 1 17.75 11.65 2.67
C MET A 1 16.75 11.21 1.61
N SER A 2 16.77 9.98 1.14
CA SER A 2 15.78 9.49 0.18
C SER A 2 14.40 9.31 0.82
N MET A 3 13.33 9.24 0.01
CA MET A 3 11.98 9.07 0.54
C MET A 3 11.86 7.75 1.32
N ILE A 4 12.42 6.68 0.77
CA ILE A 4 12.38 5.38 1.42
C ILE A 4 13.20 5.33 2.71
N ASP A 5 14.33 6.07 2.79
CA ASP A 5 15.11 6.16 4.03
C ASP A 5 14.32 6.85 5.15
N TYR A 6 13.57 7.89 4.80
CA TYR A 6 12.72 8.59 5.77
C TYR A 6 11.64 7.65 6.31
N VAL A 7 10.85 7.03 5.41
CA VAL A 7 9.76 6.13 5.80
C VAL A 7 10.27 4.94 6.60
N THR A 8 11.42 4.36 6.22
CA THR A 8 12.06 3.28 6.98
C THR A 8 12.43 3.72 8.38
N THR A 9 13.04 4.90 8.51
CA THR A 9 13.45 5.44 9.81
C THR A 9 12.24 5.75 10.69
N ALA A 10 11.20 6.37 10.14
CA ALA A 10 9.96 6.67 10.85
C ALA A 10 9.26 5.39 11.33
N THR A 11 9.19 4.37 10.48
CA THR A 11 8.61 3.06 10.80
C THR A 11 9.40 2.37 11.92
N THR A 12 10.73 2.37 11.86
CA THR A 12 11.59 1.79 12.89
C THR A 12 11.37 2.47 14.23
N LYS A 13 11.36 3.80 14.27
CA LYS A 13 11.10 4.58 15.49
C LYS A 13 9.71 4.27 16.07
N TYR A 14 8.71 4.16 15.22
CA TYR A 14 7.35 3.80 15.64
C TYR A 14 7.32 2.43 16.33
N ILE A 15 7.97 1.41 15.72
CA ILE A 15 8.08 0.06 16.29
C ILE A 15 8.83 0.08 17.65
N GLU A 16 9.92 0.85 17.74
CA GLU A 16 10.71 0.97 18.98
C GLU A 16 9.93 1.60 20.15
N GLN A 17 8.97 2.44 19.87
CA GLN A 17 8.09 3.05 20.88
C GLN A 17 6.98 2.11 21.37
N MET A 18 6.73 1.02 20.67
CA MET A 18 5.71 0.04 21.06
C MET A 18 6.14 -0.81 22.26
N PRO A 19 5.19 -1.32 23.06
CA PRO A 19 5.44 -2.33 24.08
C PRO A 19 6.14 -3.58 23.46
N LYS A 20 7.09 -4.18 24.18
CA LYS A 20 7.87 -5.33 23.69
C LYS A 20 7.00 -6.48 23.14
N ALA A 21 5.87 -6.76 23.78
CA ALA A 21 4.95 -7.80 23.31
C ALA A 21 4.33 -7.52 21.93
N GLN A 22 4.16 -6.26 21.59
CA GLN A 22 3.61 -5.83 20.30
C GLN A 22 4.69 -5.73 19.21
N ARG A 23 5.94 -5.37 19.58
CA ARG A 23 7.05 -5.20 18.63
C ARG A 23 7.27 -6.44 17.75
N LYS A 24 7.18 -7.64 18.33
CA LYS A 24 7.38 -8.89 17.61
C LYS A 24 6.28 -9.08 16.56
N LYS A 25 5.03 -8.76 16.90
CA LYS A 25 3.91 -8.84 15.97
C LYS A 25 4.09 -7.87 14.80
N TYR A 26 4.31 -6.60 15.08
CA TYR A 26 4.43 -5.55 14.05
C TYR A 26 5.76 -5.63 13.27
N GLY A 27 6.86 -5.96 13.92
CA GLY A 27 8.14 -6.13 13.24
C GLY A 27 8.18 -7.27 12.22
N GLN A 28 7.24 -8.23 12.31
CA GLN A 28 7.09 -9.31 11.33
C GLN A 28 6.20 -8.91 10.13
N PHE A 29 5.45 -7.82 10.24
CA PHE A 29 4.51 -7.40 9.20
C PHE A 29 5.05 -6.27 8.32
N PHE A 30 5.99 -5.47 8.80
CA PHE A 30 6.56 -4.41 7.98
C PHE A 30 7.59 -4.95 7.00
N THR A 31 7.44 -4.56 5.75
CA THR A 31 8.38 -4.88 4.69
C THR A 31 9.73 -4.17 4.95
N SER A 32 10.84 -4.87 4.74
CA SER A 32 12.16 -4.24 4.81
C SER A 32 12.38 -3.27 3.64
N LYS A 33 13.28 -2.32 3.83
CA LYS A 33 13.66 -1.37 2.75
C LYS A 33 14.15 -2.11 1.51
N GLU A 34 15.00 -3.12 1.69
CA GLU A 34 15.60 -3.89 0.60
C GLU A 34 14.52 -4.62 -0.21
N THR A 35 13.56 -5.23 0.47
CA THR A 35 12.42 -5.90 -0.17
C THR A 35 11.54 -4.89 -0.91
N ALA A 36 11.27 -3.74 -0.31
CA ALA A 36 10.45 -2.71 -0.94
C ALA A 36 11.10 -2.15 -2.21
N VAL A 37 12.40 -1.87 -2.17
CA VAL A 37 13.17 -1.44 -3.34
C VAL A 37 13.16 -2.51 -4.42
N PHE A 38 13.45 -3.76 -4.06
CA PHE A 38 13.43 -4.88 -5.00
C PHE A 38 12.06 -5.02 -5.68
N MET A 39 10.97 -4.99 -4.91
CA MET A 39 9.62 -5.09 -5.47
C MET A 39 9.28 -3.92 -6.40
N ALA A 40 9.68 -2.71 -6.03
CA ALA A 40 9.50 -1.55 -6.89
C ALA A 40 10.29 -1.67 -8.21
N GLU A 41 11.47 -2.32 -8.19
CA GLU A 41 12.31 -2.52 -9.39
C GLU A 41 11.71 -3.50 -10.40
N LEU A 42 10.77 -4.34 -9.99
CA LEU A 42 10.10 -5.29 -10.89
C LEU A 42 9.13 -4.61 -11.89
N PHE A 43 8.74 -3.37 -11.64
CA PHE A 43 7.85 -2.65 -12.56
C PHE A 43 8.60 -2.14 -13.78
N ASP A 44 8.10 -2.42 -14.99
CA ASP A 44 8.56 -1.77 -16.21
C ASP A 44 7.88 -0.39 -16.35
N LEU A 45 8.62 0.64 -15.97
CA LEU A 45 8.15 2.02 -16.04
C LEU A 45 8.55 2.75 -17.33
N GLN A 46 9.28 2.11 -18.25
CA GLN A 46 9.77 2.76 -19.47
C GLN A 46 8.63 3.03 -20.45
N SER A 47 7.61 2.18 -20.45
CA SER A 47 6.43 2.29 -21.31
C SER A 47 5.31 3.18 -20.71
N VAL A 48 5.49 3.64 -19.47
CA VAL A 48 4.48 4.40 -18.74
C VAL A 48 4.63 5.90 -18.97
N SER A 49 3.52 6.59 -19.24
CA SER A 49 3.51 8.04 -19.48
C SER A 49 2.22 8.70 -18.98
N GLY A 50 2.32 9.98 -18.65
CA GLY A 50 1.19 10.76 -18.14
C GLY A 50 0.93 10.53 -16.64
N PRO A 51 -0.33 10.71 -16.19
CA PRO A 51 -0.76 10.33 -14.83
C PRO A 51 -0.69 8.82 -14.64
N VAL A 52 -0.24 8.37 -13.47
CA VAL A 52 -0.14 6.95 -13.10
C VAL A 52 -0.88 6.70 -11.79
N SER A 53 -1.71 5.67 -11.80
CA SER A 53 -2.49 5.23 -10.64
C SER A 53 -1.86 4.00 -9.99
N ILE A 54 -1.72 4.04 -8.65
CA ILE A 54 -1.13 2.98 -7.84
C ILE A 54 -2.16 2.51 -6.83
N LEU A 55 -2.30 1.20 -6.67
CA LEU A 55 -3.01 0.56 -5.57
C LEU A 55 -2.01 -0.14 -4.63
N ASP A 56 -2.13 0.14 -3.33
CA ASP A 56 -1.46 -0.62 -2.26
C ASP A 56 -2.55 -1.20 -1.34
N PRO A 57 -2.90 -2.49 -1.50
CA PRO A 57 -4.04 -3.10 -0.82
C PRO A 57 -3.77 -3.48 0.65
N GLY A 58 -2.59 -3.19 1.16
CA GLY A 58 -2.18 -3.44 2.54
C GLY A 58 -0.98 -2.58 2.89
N ALA A 59 -1.19 -1.27 2.93
CA ALA A 59 -0.12 -0.28 2.86
C ALA A 59 0.83 -0.27 4.08
N GLY A 60 0.35 -0.71 5.26
CA GLY A 60 1.16 -0.66 6.47
C GLY A 60 1.70 0.74 6.75
N SER A 61 3.02 0.90 6.76
CA SER A 61 3.67 2.21 6.90
C SER A 61 3.81 3.00 5.59
N GLY A 62 3.39 2.44 4.45
CA GLY A 62 3.52 3.04 3.12
C GLY A 62 4.90 2.83 2.48
N ILE A 63 5.71 1.89 2.98
CA ILE A 63 7.08 1.70 2.49
C ILE A 63 7.11 1.20 1.05
N LEU A 64 6.21 0.29 0.66
CA LEU A 64 6.12 -0.24 -0.71
C LEU A 64 5.71 0.85 -1.69
N SER A 65 4.64 1.57 -1.37
CA SER A 65 4.18 2.72 -2.15
C SER A 65 5.29 3.76 -2.30
N THR A 66 6.01 4.07 -1.22
CA THR A 66 7.12 5.04 -1.24
C THR A 66 8.27 4.59 -2.12
N ALA A 67 8.64 3.31 -2.10
CA ALA A 67 9.70 2.77 -2.96
C ALA A 67 9.34 2.91 -4.44
N LEU A 68 8.09 2.61 -4.80
CA LEU A 68 7.60 2.74 -6.17
C LEU A 68 7.52 4.21 -6.59
N ILE A 69 7.00 5.07 -5.73
CA ILE A 69 6.94 6.53 -5.95
C ILE A 69 8.33 7.09 -6.18
N GLU A 70 9.31 6.76 -5.32
CA GLU A 70 10.69 7.26 -5.44
C GLU A 70 11.30 6.87 -6.80
N ARG A 71 11.02 5.67 -7.27
CA ARG A 71 11.45 5.23 -8.59
C ARG A 71 10.75 6.01 -9.71
N MET A 72 9.44 6.25 -9.59
CA MET A 72 8.67 7.03 -10.58
C MET A 72 9.10 8.50 -10.67
N GLN A 73 9.67 9.08 -9.60
CA GLN A 73 10.22 10.44 -9.64
C GLN A 73 11.31 10.60 -10.74
N ARG A 74 12.02 9.52 -11.10
CA ARG A 74 13.11 9.50 -12.06
C ARG A 74 12.64 9.30 -13.51
N VAL A 75 11.37 8.97 -13.73
CA VAL A 75 10.79 8.70 -15.04
C VAL A 75 10.17 9.97 -15.62
N ALA A 76 10.82 10.61 -16.59
CA ALA A 76 10.41 11.91 -17.10
C ALA A 76 9.00 11.92 -17.72
N SER A 77 8.57 10.79 -18.33
CA SER A 77 7.25 10.65 -18.96
C SER A 77 6.08 10.63 -17.97
N ILE A 78 6.31 10.30 -16.68
CA ILE A 78 5.29 10.32 -15.65
C ILE A 78 5.09 11.77 -15.15
N THR A 79 3.87 12.27 -15.20
CA THR A 79 3.54 13.66 -14.85
C THR A 79 2.87 13.83 -13.48
N LYS A 80 2.11 12.81 -13.05
CA LYS A 80 1.35 12.81 -11.79
C LYS A 80 1.28 11.39 -11.26
N ILE A 81 1.19 11.22 -9.93
CA ILE A 81 1.00 9.94 -9.27
C ILE A 81 -0.28 10.02 -8.43
N GLU A 82 -1.17 9.06 -8.62
CA GLU A 82 -2.39 8.90 -7.83
C GLU A 82 -2.29 7.60 -7.05
N LEU A 83 -2.27 7.68 -5.72
CA LEU A 83 -2.09 6.53 -4.84
C LEU A 83 -3.36 6.25 -4.05
N VAL A 84 -3.81 5.00 -4.09
CA VAL A 84 -4.86 4.50 -3.19
C VAL A 84 -4.25 3.43 -2.29
N CYS A 85 -4.33 3.68 -0.98
CA CYS A 85 -3.88 2.77 0.07
C CYS A 85 -5.07 2.21 0.83
N TYR A 86 -5.11 0.90 1.03
CA TYR A 86 -5.96 0.26 2.02
C TYR A 86 -5.13 -0.14 3.24
N GLU A 87 -5.65 0.14 4.42
CA GLU A 87 -5.05 -0.28 5.68
C GLU A 87 -6.14 -0.47 6.74
N SER A 88 -6.26 -1.68 7.24
CA SER A 88 -7.30 -2.03 8.21
C SER A 88 -6.88 -1.83 9.68
N ASP A 89 -5.56 -1.78 9.97
CA ASP A 89 -5.08 -1.54 11.32
C ASP A 89 -5.09 -0.04 11.64
N THR A 90 -6.10 0.38 12.39
CA THR A 90 -6.27 1.78 12.79
C THR A 90 -5.10 2.37 13.58
N ASN A 91 -4.28 1.53 14.23
CA ASN A 91 -3.11 1.99 14.98
C ASN A 91 -1.98 2.49 14.06
N ILE A 92 -1.96 2.07 12.81
CA ILE A 92 -0.90 2.41 11.85
C ILE A 92 -1.30 3.60 10.96
N LEU A 93 -2.58 3.94 10.89
CA LEU A 93 -3.10 4.97 9.98
C LEU A 93 -2.42 6.33 10.15
N GLU A 94 -2.10 6.72 11.39
CA GLU A 94 -1.42 8.00 11.64
C GLU A 94 0.02 7.98 11.12
N LEU A 95 0.74 6.87 11.33
CA LEU A 95 2.07 6.67 10.76
C LEU A 95 2.03 6.69 9.23
N LEU A 96 1.10 5.95 8.62
CA LEU A 96 0.92 5.91 7.17
C LEU A 96 0.67 7.31 6.62
N ARG A 97 -0.26 8.06 7.20
CA ARG A 97 -0.58 9.43 6.79
C ARG A 97 0.63 10.34 6.89
N SER A 98 1.30 10.35 8.04
CA SER A 98 2.48 11.19 8.27
C SER A 98 3.60 10.89 7.27
N ASN A 99 3.81 9.60 6.96
CA ASN A 99 4.81 9.19 5.98
C ASN A 99 4.44 9.66 4.56
N LEU A 100 3.17 9.52 4.15
CA LEU A 100 2.73 9.93 2.82
C LEU A 100 2.70 11.45 2.68
N ASP A 101 2.30 12.20 3.70
CA ASP A 101 2.38 13.66 3.70
C ASP A 101 3.83 14.11 3.47
N TRP A 102 4.77 13.54 4.23
CA TRP A 102 6.18 13.87 4.05
C TRP A 102 6.69 13.51 2.63
N VAL A 103 6.29 12.37 2.10
CA VAL A 103 6.63 11.96 0.72
C VAL A 103 6.07 12.94 -0.31
N CYS A 104 4.82 13.38 -0.15
CA CYS A 104 4.20 14.39 -1.02
C CYS A 104 4.94 15.72 -0.99
N ASP A 105 5.32 16.18 0.21
CA ASP A 105 6.02 17.47 0.40
C ASP A 105 7.43 17.48 -0.19
N HIS A 106 8.07 16.29 -0.32
CA HIS A 106 9.43 16.16 -0.83
C HIS A 106 9.52 15.60 -2.25
N ALA A 107 8.37 15.32 -2.87
CA ALA A 107 8.31 14.83 -4.24
C ALA A 107 8.53 15.96 -5.26
N THR A 108 9.16 15.62 -6.39
CA THR A 108 9.29 16.53 -7.53
C THR A 108 8.07 16.51 -8.44
N LYS A 109 7.30 15.42 -8.40
CA LYS A 109 6.06 15.25 -9.15
C LYS A 109 4.87 15.43 -8.23
N LYS A 110 3.75 15.88 -8.79
CA LYS A 110 2.49 15.95 -8.06
C LYS A 110 2.05 14.56 -7.63
N ILE A 111 1.82 14.36 -6.35
CA ILE A 111 1.27 13.15 -5.77
C ILE A 111 -0.07 13.50 -5.12
N GLU A 112 -1.10 12.72 -5.42
CA GLU A 112 -2.36 12.73 -4.70
C GLU A 112 -2.56 11.35 -4.10
N TYR A 113 -2.96 11.27 -2.83
CA TYR A 113 -3.22 9.98 -2.21
C TYR A 113 -4.55 9.93 -1.48
N LYS A 114 -5.09 8.72 -1.38
CA LYS A 114 -6.28 8.40 -0.58
C LYS A 114 -5.96 7.20 0.30
N ILE A 115 -6.25 7.31 1.60
CA ILE A 115 -6.21 6.18 2.54
C ILE A 115 -7.64 5.73 2.81
N ILE A 116 -7.89 4.44 2.63
CA ILE A 116 -9.16 3.78 2.92
C ILE A 116 -8.90 2.88 4.13
N SER A 117 -9.51 3.23 5.27
CA SER A 117 -9.42 2.45 6.51
C SER A 117 -10.39 1.28 6.48
N ASP A 118 -10.08 0.28 5.63
CA ASP A 118 -10.92 -0.90 5.46
C ASP A 118 -10.05 -2.11 5.06
N ASN A 119 -10.64 -3.30 5.18
CA ASN A 119 -10.07 -4.53 4.65
C ASN A 119 -10.29 -4.60 3.14
N TYR A 120 -9.20 -4.60 2.37
CA TYR A 120 -9.26 -4.61 0.91
C TYR A 120 -10.06 -5.81 0.37
N ILE A 121 -9.85 -7.01 0.90
CA ILE A 121 -10.53 -8.23 0.45
C ILE A 121 -12.04 -8.10 0.64
N LEU A 122 -12.47 -7.67 1.83
CA LEU A 122 -13.90 -7.51 2.13
C LEU A 122 -14.54 -6.40 1.29
N SER A 123 -13.84 -5.31 1.02
CA SER A 123 -14.34 -4.24 0.16
C SER A 123 -14.55 -4.73 -1.28
N GLN A 124 -13.62 -5.55 -1.81
CA GLN A 124 -13.77 -6.11 -3.15
C GLN A 124 -14.92 -7.12 -3.26
N VAL A 125 -15.16 -7.90 -2.22
CA VAL A 125 -16.33 -8.83 -2.19
C VAL A 125 -17.63 -8.04 -2.17
N ALA A 126 -17.70 -6.96 -1.39
CA ALA A 126 -18.86 -6.09 -1.38
C ALA A 126 -19.14 -5.48 -2.77
N ASP A 127 -18.09 -4.97 -3.41
CA ASP A 127 -18.18 -4.44 -4.77
C ASP A 127 -18.63 -5.52 -5.77
N TYR A 128 -18.04 -6.72 -5.70
CA TYR A 128 -18.43 -7.86 -6.56
C TYR A 128 -19.90 -8.23 -6.41
N ASN A 129 -20.43 -8.27 -5.21
CA ASN A 129 -21.84 -8.56 -4.96
C ASN A 129 -22.79 -7.48 -5.51
N HIS A 130 -22.35 -6.22 -5.51
CA HIS A 130 -23.07 -5.14 -6.17
C HIS A 130 -23.02 -5.24 -7.71
N MET A 131 -21.91 -5.79 -8.26
CA MET A 131 -21.70 -5.94 -9.71
C MET A 131 -22.64 -6.92 -10.40
N LEU A 132 -23.34 -7.79 -9.69
CA LEU A 132 -24.34 -8.69 -10.28
C LEU A 132 -25.52 -7.94 -10.94
N TRP A 133 -25.68 -6.66 -10.65
CA TRP A 133 -26.79 -5.83 -11.13
C TRP A 133 -26.35 -4.57 -11.90
N GLU A 134 -25.07 -4.17 -11.83
CA GLU A 134 -24.54 -2.98 -12.49
C GLU A 134 -23.17 -3.27 -13.13
N SER A 135 -22.89 -2.62 -14.27
CA SER A 135 -21.56 -2.73 -14.90
C SER A 135 -20.47 -2.23 -13.97
N PRO A 136 -19.38 -2.99 -13.79
CA PRO A 136 -18.35 -2.64 -12.84
C PRO A 136 -17.60 -1.37 -13.26
N ASN A 137 -17.81 -0.30 -12.54
CA ASN A 137 -16.93 0.88 -12.54
C ASN A 137 -15.79 0.72 -11.53
N SER A 138 -15.27 -0.50 -11.40
CA SER A 138 -14.10 -0.72 -10.53
C SER A 138 -12.94 0.11 -11.05
N PRO A 139 -12.32 0.95 -10.23
CA PRO A 139 -11.18 1.74 -10.64
C PRO A 139 -10.07 0.80 -11.12
N LYS A 140 -9.54 1.07 -12.31
CA LYS A 140 -8.39 0.36 -12.84
C LYS A 140 -7.14 1.09 -12.38
N PHE A 141 -6.13 0.33 -11.94
CA PHE A 141 -4.85 0.87 -11.54
C PHE A 141 -3.77 0.44 -12.54
N ASP A 142 -2.84 1.35 -12.81
CA ASP A 142 -1.70 1.05 -13.68
C ASP A 142 -0.67 0.16 -12.97
N CYS A 143 -0.55 0.32 -11.64
CA CYS A 143 0.34 -0.45 -10.80
C CYS A 143 -0.39 -0.93 -9.54
N VAL A 144 -0.14 -2.19 -9.17
CA VAL A 144 -0.57 -2.74 -7.87
C VAL A 144 0.69 -3.24 -7.17
N ILE A 145 0.96 -2.75 -5.96
CA ILE A 145 2.10 -3.18 -5.15
C ILE A 145 1.60 -3.54 -3.76
N GLY A 146 1.92 -4.73 -3.28
CA GLY A 146 1.51 -5.18 -1.96
C GLY A 146 2.32 -6.37 -1.48
N ASN A 147 2.52 -6.46 -0.18
CA ASN A 147 3.16 -7.58 0.50
C ASN A 147 2.23 -8.07 1.63
N PRO A 148 1.22 -8.88 1.30
CA PRO A 148 0.24 -9.34 2.28
C PRO A 148 0.89 -10.24 3.34
N PRO A 149 0.34 -10.29 4.56
CA PRO A 149 0.85 -11.15 5.62
C PRO A 149 0.78 -12.63 5.21
N TYR A 150 1.89 -13.35 5.37
CA TYR A 150 2.01 -14.79 5.05
C TYR A 150 1.35 -15.66 6.14
N MET A 151 0.08 -15.45 6.40
CA MET A 151 -0.66 -16.23 7.38
C MET A 151 -1.83 -16.94 6.72
N LYS A 152 -2.06 -18.19 7.15
CA LYS A 152 -3.26 -18.89 6.73
C LYS A 152 -4.49 -18.17 7.29
N ILE A 153 -5.40 -17.76 6.42
CA ILE A 153 -6.68 -17.21 6.85
C ILE A 153 -7.48 -18.31 7.55
N PRO A 154 -7.89 -18.12 8.81
CA PRO A 154 -8.76 -19.08 9.49
C PRO A 154 -10.05 -19.30 8.70
N LYS A 155 -10.59 -20.53 8.73
CA LYS A 155 -11.81 -20.86 7.97
C LYS A 155 -13.06 -20.08 8.40
N ASP A 156 -13.04 -19.59 9.62
CA ASP A 156 -14.10 -18.79 10.24
C ASP A 156 -13.84 -17.28 10.17
N ALA A 157 -12.74 -16.88 9.53
CA ALA A 157 -12.46 -15.47 9.32
C ALA A 157 -13.45 -14.85 8.31
N PRO A 158 -13.82 -13.58 8.48
CA PRO A 158 -14.75 -12.89 7.57
C PRO A 158 -14.34 -12.98 6.10
N GLU A 159 -13.03 -12.91 5.81
CA GLU A 159 -12.48 -13.01 4.47
C GLU A 159 -12.70 -14.40 3.85
N ALA A 160 -12.53 -15.47 4.65
CA ALA A 160 -12.76 -16.83 4.17
C ALA A 160 -14.25 -17.10 3.96
N LEU A 161 -15.11 -16.56 4.81
CA LEU A 161 -16.56 -16.71 4.69
C LEU A 161 -17.14 -15.90 3.52
N ALA A 162 -16.51 -14.78 3.19
CA ALA A 162 -16.94 -13.90 2.10
C ALA A 162 -16.59 -14.46 0.71
N MET A 163 -15.62 -15.38 0.61
CA MET A 163 -15.16 -16.01 -0.65
C MET A 163 -15.24 -17.53 -0.60
N PRO A 164 -16.44 -18.13 -0.41
CA PRO A 164 -16.57 -19.58 -0.21
C PRO A 164 -16.14 -20.43 -1.43
N ASP A 165 -16.15 -19.86 -2.63
CA ASP A 165 -15.91 -20.56 -3.89
C ASP A 165 -14.49 -20.36 -4.45
N VAL A 166 -13.60 -19.70 -3.72
CA VAL A 166 -12.23 -19.36 -4.17
C VAL A 166 -11.16 -20.24 -3.51
N CYS A 167 -11.54 -21.11 -2.59
CA CYS A 167 -10.62 -22.01 -1.85
C CYS A 167 -10.87 -23.47 -2.18
#